data_7ed4e87b1c0b206cbed2587e2a71c7df
#
_entry.id   7ed4e87b1c0b206cbed2587e2a71c7df
#
_cell.length_a   1.000
_cell.length_b   1.000
_cell.length_c   1.000
_cell.angle_alpha   90.00
_cell.angle_beta   90.00
_cell.angle_gamma   90.00
#
_symmetry.space_group_name_H-M   'P 1'
#
loop_
_entity.id
_entity.type
_entity.pdbx_description
1 polymer ?
#
loop_
_entity_poly.entity_id
_entity_poly.type
_entity_poly.pdbx_seq_one_letter_code
_entity_poly.pdbx_strand_id
1 'polypeptide(L)'
;MNRNYPLTVFHDNAPVTLHDEAEWSRFAQEFRIIHAAGGIVADENDEILMIFRYGCWDFPKGKVEAGEDWPTAALREVQEETGLHDITLQEPLPNTYHTYSLHGAPILKITHWYAMLAPSQPLTPQTEEDISQAVWTPRTEVAERLKESYLSLRDLWTLITK
;
A
#
# COMPACT_ATOMS: atom_id res chain seq x y z
N MET A 1 6.65 5.97 18.09
CA MET A 1 6.85 5.22 16.82
C MET A 1 8.13 5.72 16.18
N ASN A 2 9.07 4.81 15.95
CA ASN A 2 10.33 5.19 15.32
C ASN A 2 10.17 5.18 13.80
N ARG A 3 10.38 6.34 13.17
CA ARG A 3 10.44 6.46 11.72
C ARG A 3 11.88 6.31 11.28
N ASN A 4 12.07 5.65 10.16
CA ASN A 4 13.39 5.52 9.56
C ASN A 4 13.66 6.70 8.63
N TYR A 5 14.62 7.54 8.98
CA TYR A 5 14.99 8.69 8.19
C TYR A 5 16.25 8.42 7.35
N PRO A 6 16.38 9.06 6.19
CA PRO A 6 15.41 9.95 5.57
C PRO A 6 14.19 9.17 5.06
N LEU A 7 13.03 9.79 5.08
CA LEU A 7 11.83 9.21 4.49
C LEU A 7 11.30 10.12 3.37
N THR A 8 10.57 9.52 2.43
CA THR A 8 10.02 10.23 1.29
C THR A 8 8.51 10.28 1.40
N VAL A 9 7.95 11.48 1.29
CA VAL A 9 6.52 11.73 1.19
C VAL A 9 6.23 12.18 -0.24
N PHE A 10 5.24 11.58 -0.89
CA PHE A 10 4.82 12.02 -2.23
C PHE A 10 3.71 13.05 -2.07
N HIS A 11 4.06 14.31 -2.32
CA HIS A 11 3.20 15.46 -2.17
C HIS A 11 3.07 16.17 -3.52
N ASP A 12 1.83 16.38 -3.98
CA ASP A 12 1.55 16.96 -5.30
C ASP A 12 2.28 16.24 -6.43
N ASN A 13 2.29 14.89 -6.37
CA ASN A 13 2.99 14.02 -7.33
C ASN A 13 4.50 14.25 -7.43
N ALA A 14 5.11 14.73 -6.35
CA ALA A 14 6.56 14.93 -6.29
C ALA A 14 7.11 14.42 -4.95
N PRO A 15 8.33 13.86 -4.95
CA PRO A 15 8.94 13.40 -3.71
C PRO A 15 9.41 14.59 -2.85
N VAL A 16 9.09 14.51 -1.57
CA VAL A 16 9.59 15.42 -0.53
C VAL A 16 10.37 14.57 0.45
N THR A 17 11.64 14.89 0.66
CA THR A 17 12.49 14.14 1.58
C THR A 17 12.49 14.82 2.95
N LEU A 18 12.18 14.05 3.99
CA LEU A 18 12.21 14.49 5.37
C LEU A 18 13.36 13.77 6.07
N HIS A 19 14.25 14.51 6.72
CA HIS A 19 15.52 14.00 7.19
C HIS A 19 15.52 13.62 8.67
N ASP A 20 14.59 14.18 9.45
CA ASP A 20 14.51 13.93 10.87
C ASP A 20 13.09 14.16 11.42
N GLU A 21 12.91 13.87 12.70
CA GLU A 21 11.60 14.00 13.36
C GLU A 21 11.09 15.45 13.39
N ALA A 22 11.98 16.43 13.45
CA ALA A 22 11.58 17.84 13.45
C ALA A 22 11.00 18.24 12.10
N GLU A 23 11.61 17.80 11.00
CA GLU A 23 11.08 18.03 9.65
C GLU A 23 9.75 17.31 9.45
N TRP A 24 9.63 16.08 9.93
CA TRP A 24 8.36 15.33 9.89
C TRP A 24 7.26 16.11 10.61
N SER A 25 7.51 16.55 11.82
CA SER A 25 6.51 17.25 12.65
C SER A 25 6.03 18.53 11.97
N ARG A 26 6.95 19.30 11.39
CA ARG A 26 6.58 20.54 10.66
C ARG A 26 5.74 20.25 9.44
N PHE A 27 6.09 19.21 8.68
CA PHE A 27 5.35 18.83 7.49
C PHE A 27 3.97 18.27 7.85
N ALA A 28 3.92 17.33 8.78
CA ALA A 28 2.71 16.57 9.10
C ALA A 28 1.62 17.40 9.78
N GLN A 29 1.99 18.46 10.49
CA GLN A 29 1.01 19.27 11.25
C GLN A 29 -0.06 19.94 10.38
N GLU A 30 0.20 20.09 9.08
CA GLU A 30 -0.74 20.71 8.14
C GLU A 30 -1.75 19.71 7.58
N PHE A 31 -1.64 18.44 7.95
CA PHE A 31 -2.46 17.37 7.39
C PHE A 31 -3.21 16.62 8.48
N ARG A 32 -4.39 16.12 8.11
CA ARG A 32 -5.02 15.06 8.89
C ARG A 32 -4.35 13.74 8.49
N ILE A 33 -3.87 12.98 9.47
CA ILE A 33 -3.21 11.70 9.22
C ILE A 33 -4.24 10.58 9.18
N ILE A 34 -4.21 9.79 8.11
CA ILE A 34 -5.01 8.57 7.97
C ILE A 34 -4.05 7.39 7.82
N HIS A 35 -4.29 6.34 8.60
CA HIS A 35 -3.54 5.10 8.49
C HIS A 35 -4.29 4.08 7.65
N ALA A 36 -3.55 3.44 6.74
CA ALA A 36 -4.01 2.30 5.97
C ALA A 36 -3.03 1.15 6.17
N ALA A 37 -3.43 -0.05 5.84
CA ALA A 37 -2.56 -1.21 5.89
C ALA A 37 -2.87 -2.13 4.72
N GLY A 38 -1.86 -2.84 4.22
CA GLY A 38 -2.04 -3.73 3.10
C GLY A 38 -0.90 -4.70 2.93
N GLY A 39 -0.96 -5.48 1.87
CA GLY A 39 -0.01 -6.55 1.64
C GLY A 39 0.56 -6.61 0.25
N ILE A 40 1.84 -6.98 0.18
CA ILE A 40 2.50 -7.42 -1.03
C ILE A 40 2.52 -8.94 -0.92
N VAL A 41 1.63 -9.60 -1.66
CA VAL A 41 1.36 -11.02 -1.51
C VAL A 41 1.96 -11.78 -2.68
N ALA A 42 2.75 -12.81 -2.39
CA ALA A 42 3.30 -13.71 -3.40
C ALA A 42 2.68 -15.10 -3.26
N ASP A 43 2.45 -15.77 -4.37
CA ASP A 43 2.05 -17.17 -4.40
C ASP A 43 3.27 -18.10 -4.60
N GLU A 44 3.03 -19.40 -4.74
CA GLU A 44 4.09 -20.41 -4.94
C GLU A 44 4.85 -20.26 -6.26
N ASN A 45 4.28 -19.53 -7.22
CA ASN A 45 4.90 -19.25 -8.51
C ASN A 45 5.62 -17.91 -8.54
N ASP A 46 5.77 -17.28 -7.36
CA ASP A 46 6.34 -15.94 -7.21
C ASP A 46 5.59 -14.90 -8.03
N GLU A 47 4.28 -15.10 -8.19
CA GLU A 47 3.39 -14.10 -8.78
C GLU A 47 2.83 -13.20 -7.67
N ILE A 48 2.62 -11.93 -7.99
CA ILE A 48 2.25 -10.89 -7.01
C ILE A 48 0.78 -10.52 -7.21
N LEU A 49 0.05 -10.49 -6.10
CA LEU A 49 -1.36 -10.10 -6.09
C LEU A 49 -1.49 -8.60 -6.36
N MET A 50 -2.19 -8.25 -7.42
CA MET A 50 -2.47 -6.86 -7.76
C MET A 50 -3.95 -6.65 -8.00
N ILE A 51 -4.40 -5.42 -7.73
CA ILE A 51 -5.76 -4.98 -8.03
C ILE A 51 -5.74 -3.87 -9.07
N PHE A 52 -6.82 -3.74 -9.82
CA PHE A 52 -7.02 -2.63 -10.74
C PHE A 52 -8.19 -1.79 -10.24
N ARG A 53 -7.94 -0.50 -10.01
CA ARG A 53 -8.89 0.41 -9.39
C ARG A 53 -8.67 1.82 -9.93
N TYR A 54 -9.74 2.50 -10.30
CA TYR A 54 -9.67 3.88 -10.81
C TYR A 54 -8.67 4.06 -11.96
N GLY A 55 -8.61 3.08 -12.86
CA GLY A 55 -7.72 3.14 -14.01
C GLY A 55 -6.25 2.88 -13.72
N CYS A 56 -5.90 2.45 -12.51
CA CYS A 56 -4.52 2.20 -12.08
C CYS A 56 -4.36 0.83 -11.44
N TRP A 57 -3.20 0.22 -11.66
CA TRP A 57 -2.78 -0.95 -10.90
C TRP A 57 -2.32 -0.53 -9.50
N ASP A 58 -2.64 -1.34 -8.50
CA ASP A 58 -2.39 -1.06 -7.10
C ASP A 58 -2.17 -2.38 -6.36
N PHE A 59 -1.72 -2.31 -5.12
CA PHE A 59 -1.69 -3.45 -4.21
C PHE A 59 -2.86 -3.35 -3.23
N PRO A 60 -3.41 -4.48 -2.77
CA PRO A 60 -4.56 -4.45 -1.86
C PRO A 60 -4.19 -3.82 -0.52
N LYS A 61 -4.99 -2.86 -0.09
CA LYS A 61 -4.86 -2.14 1.18
C LYS A 61 -6.15 -1.41 1.47
N GLY A 62 -6.29 -0.94 2.70
CA GLY A 62 -7.42 -0.09 3.07
C GLY A 62 -7.25 0.50 4.46
N LYS A 63 -8.24 1.28 4.87
CA LYS A 63 -8.19 2.06 6.10
C LYS A 63 -8.18 1.17 7.33
N VAL A 64 -7.28 1.48 8.26
CA VAL A 64 -7.23 0.83 9.59
C VAL A 64 -8.41 1.31 10.42
N GLU A 65 -9.11 0.37 11.04
CA GLU A 65 -10.26 0.66 11.90
C GLU A 65 -9.81 0.95 13.34
N ALA A 66 -10.66 1.64 14.09
CA ALA A 66 -10.38 1.98 15.48
C ALA A 66 -10.12 0.71 16.31
N GLY A 67 -9.03 0.70 17.06
CA GLY A 67 -8.64 -0.43 17.91
C GLY A 67 -7.99 -1.61 17.20
N GLU A 68 -7.83 -1.50 15.87
CA GLU A 68 -7.21 -2.54 15.06
C GLU A 68 -5.71 -2.27 14.93
N ASP A 69 -4.86 -3.30 15.08
CA ASP A 69 -3.44 -3.14 14.83
C ASP A 69 -3.13 -3.21 13.32
N TRP A 70 -1.92 -2.78 12.94
CA TRP A 70 -1.55 -2.72 11.52
C TRP A 70 -1.60 -4.09 10.82
N PRO A 71 -0.99 -5.17 11.39
CA PRO A 71 -1.01 -6.48 10.73
C PRO A 71 -2.43 -7.04 10.55
N THR A 72 -3.29 -6.87 11.55
CA THR A 72 -4.68 -7.33 11.47
C THR A 72 -5.43 -6.59 10.38
N ALA A 73 -5.26 -5.27 10.30
CA ALA A 73 -5.86 -4.46 9.26
C ALA A 73 -5.37 -4.88 7.87
N ALA A 74 -4.07 -5.13 7.73
CA ALA A 74 -3.48 -5.55 6.46
C ALA A 74 -4.10 -6.86 5.98
N LEU A 75 -4.20 -7.86 6.85
CA LEU A 75 -4.81 -9.16 6.52
C LEU A 75 -6.28 -9.00 6.13
N ARG A 76 -7.03 -8.23 6.92
CA ARG A 76 -8.45 -8.00 6.66
C ARG A 76 -8.69 -7.32 5.33
N GLU A 77 -7.94 -6.27 5.05
CA GLU A 77 -8.09 -5.51 3.80
C GLU A 77 -7.73 -6.34 2.58
N VAL A 78 -6.67 -7.14 2.65
CA VAL A 78 -6.32 -8.03 1.54
C VAL A 78 -7.45 -9.03 1.28
N GLN A 79 -8.02 -9.62 2.33
CA GLN A 79 -9.15 -10.54 2.21
C GLN A 79 -10.38 -9.86 1.61
N GLU A 80 -10.73 -8.68 2.11
CA GLU A 80 -11.91 -7.96 1.65
C GLU A 80 -11.80 -7.53 0.19
N GLU A 81 -10.63 -7.01 -0.21
CA GLU A 81 -10.45 -6.46 -1.56
C GLU A 81 -10.29 -7.53 -2.64
N THR A 82 -9.81 -8.71 -2.29
CA THR A 82 -9.43 -9.73 -3.28
C THR A 82 -10.07 -11.09 -3.09
N GLY A 83 -10.74 -11.33 -1.97
CA GLY A 83 -11.27 -12.66 -1.63
C GLY A 83 -10.20 -13.68 -1.26
N LEU A 84 -8.94 -13.25 -1.09
CA LEU A 84 -7.83 -14.15 -0.77
C LEU A 84 -8.01 -14.77 0.62
N HIS A 85 -7.64 -16.04 0.75
CA HIS A 85 -7.61 -16.76 2.03
C HIS A 85 -6.33 -17.59 2.15
N ASP A 86 -6.12 -18.22 3.32
CA ASP A 86 -4.90 -19.00 3.63
C ASP A 86 -3.64 -18.15 3.55
N ILE A 87 -3.70 -16.95 4.12
CA ILE A 87 -2.61 -15.98 4.07
C ILE A 87 -1.64 -16.20 5.23
N THR A 88 -0.35 -16.27 4.92
CA THR A 88 0.72 -16.27 5.93
C THR A 88 1.36 -14.89 5.95
N LEU A 89 1.22 -14.21 7.09
CA LEU A 89 1.85 -12.90 7.31
C LEU A 89 3.35 -13.10 7.49
N GLN A 90 4.13 -12.24 6.85
CA GLN A 90 5.58 -12.22 6.99
C GLN A 90 6.04 -10.87 7.56
N GLU A 91 7.24 -10.42 7.21
CA GLU A 91 7.84 -9.22 7.77
C GLU A 91 7.16 -7.93 7.33
N PRO A 92 7.23 -6.88 8.15
CA PRO A 92 6.84 -5.55 7.71
C PRO A 92 7.76 -5.03 6.61
N LEU A 93 7.18 -4.31 5.68
CA LEU A 93 7.88 -3.64 4.59
C LEU A 93 7.93 -2.13 4.87
N PRO A 94 8.69 -1.34 4.10
CA PRO A 94 8.66 0.11 4.28
C PRO A 94 7.25 0.68 4.12
N ASN A 95 6.89 1.63 4.99
CA ASN A 95 5.65 2.37 4.85
C ASN A 95 5.72 3.29 3.63
N THR A 96 4.56 3.58 3.04
CA THR A 96 4.44 4.63 2.04
C THR A 96 3.71 5.83 2.62
N TYR A 97 4.10 7.02 2.16
CA TYR A 97 3.54 8.29 2.62
C TYR A 97 3.13 9.10 1.40
N HIS A 98 1.85 9.48 1.33
CA HIS A 98 1.42 10.36 0.27
C HIS A 98 0.30 11.28 0.75
N THR A 99 0.17 12.41 0.09
CA THR A 99 -0.86 13.40 0.42
C THR A 99 -1.91 13.46 -0.67
N TYR A 100 -3.12 13.81 -0.27
CA TYR A 100 -4.23 14.08 -1.19
C TYR A 100 -5.24 14.98 -0.49
N SER A 101 -6.22 15.46 -1.25
CA SER A 101 -7.32 16.26 -0.71
C SER A 101 -8.58 15.41 -0.65
N LEU A 102 -9.25 15.42 0.49
CA LEU A 102 -10.52 14.74 0.68
C LEU A 102 -11.55 15.77 1.15
N HIS A 103 -12.55 16.05 0.31
CA HIS A 103 -13.58 17.07 0.62
C HIS A 103 -12.98 18.42 1.06
N GLY A 104 -11.90 18.83 0.39
CA GLY A 104 -11.21 20.06 0.68
C GLY A 104 -10.23 20.03 1.85
N ALA A 105 -10.15 18.92 2.57
CA ALA A 105 -9.21 18.74 3.68
C ALA A 105 -7.91 18.09 3.20
N PRO A 106 -6.73 18.62 3.62
CA PRO A 106 -5.46 17.99 3.27
C PRO A 106 -5.24 16.73 4.12
N ILE A 107 -4.96 15.62 3.45
CA ILE A 107 -4.76 14.31 4.08
C ILE A 107 -3.34 13.83 3.82
N LEU A 108 -2.70 13.30 4.87
CA LEU A 108 -1.46 12.55 4.77
C LEU A 108 -1.77 11.10 5.09
N LYS A 109 -1.70 10.24 4.09
CA LYS A 109 -1.95 8.81 4.27
C LYS A 109 -0.63 8.07 4.50
N ILE A 110 -0.58 7.34 5.60
CA ILE A 110 0.52 6.43 5.92
C ILE A 110 0.01 5.01 5.71
N THR A 111 0.60 4.30 4.75
CA THR A 111 0.22 2.91 4.50
C THR A 111 1.29 1.97 5.05
N HIS A 112 0.85 1.07 5.92
CA HIS A 112 1.67 0.05 6.57
C HIS A 112 1.61 -1.22 5.73
N TRP A 113 2.71 -1.56 5.06
CA TRP A 113 2.79 -2.69 4.17
C TRP A 113 3.43 -3.91 4.83
N TYR A 114 2.94 -5.08 4.49
CA TYR A 114 3.48 -6.35 4.98
C TYR A 114 3.70 -7.31 3.83
N ALA A 115 4.82 -8.04 3.86
CA ALA A 115 5.01 -9.18 2.98
C ALA A 115 4.08 -10.31 3.42
N MET A 116 3.47 -10.97 2.46
CA MET A 116 2.53 -12.07 2.71
C MET A 116 2.74 -13.19 1.71
N LEU A 117 2.40 -14.41 2.11
CA LEU A 117 2.36 -15.57 1.21
C LEU A 117 0.96 -16.16 1.22
N ALA A 118 0.52 -16.65 0.09
CA ALA A 118 -0.74 -17.39 -0.01
C ALA A 118 -0.67 -18.32 -1.23
N PRO A 119 -1.39 -19.46 -1.19
CA PRO A 119 -1.47 -20.31 -2.36
C PRO A 119 -2.19 -19.61 -3.51
N SER A 120 -1.76 -19.91 -4.73
CA SER A 120 -2.47 -19.44 -5.92
C SER A 120 -3.89 -19.96 -5.89
N GLN A 121 -4.86 -19.09 -6.13
CA GLN A 121 -6.27 -19.39 -5.97
C GLN A 121 -7.11 -18.40 -6.78
N PRO A 122 -8.36 -18.74 -7.08
CA PRO A 122 -9.28 -17.76 -7.70
C PRO A 122 -9.48 -16.55 -6.78
N LEU A 123 -9.59 -15.37 -7.36
CA LEU A 123 -9.75 -14.11 -6.65
C LEU A 123 -11.09 -13.48 -7.01
N THR A 124 -11.65 -12.72 -6.07
CA THR A 124 -12.91 -12.01 -6.24
C THR A 124 -12.70 -10.53 -5.92
N PRO A 125 -12.63 -9.66 -6.93
CA PRO A 125 -12.46 -8.23 -6.65
C PRO A 125 -13.67 -7.65 -5.92
N GLN A 126 -13.41 -6.75 -4.97
CA GLN A 126 -14.46 -6.07 -4.21
C GLN A 126 -15.03 -4.92 -5.05
N THR A 127 -16.05 -5.21 -5.84
CA THR A 127 -16.60 -4.23 -6.78
C THR A 127 -17.25 -3.04 -6.10
N GLU A 128 -17.72 -3.18 -4.87
CA GLU A 128 -18.28 -2.08 -4.07
C GLU A 128 -17.24 -0.99 -3.76
N GLU A 129 -15.96 -1.34 -3.81
CA GLU A 129 -14.84 -0.41 -3.61
C GLU A 129 -14.19 0.01 -4.93
N ASP A 130 -14.91 -0.15 -6.04
CA ASP A 130 -14.43 0.20 -7.39
C ASP A 130 -13.21 -0.61 -7.85
N ILE A 131 -13.00 -1.78 -7.28
CA ILE A 131 -11.95 -2.71 -7.71
C ILE A 131 -12.53 -3.58 -8.81
N SER A 132 -12.03 -3.41 -10.03
CA SER A 132 -12.55 -4.12 -11.20
C SER A 132 -11.81 -5.42 -11.48
N GLN A 133 -10.57 -5.55 -11.02
CA GLN A 133 -9.76 -6.75 -11.21
C GLN A 133 -8.94 -7.05 -9.97
N ALA A 134 -8.76 -8.35 -9.68
CA ALA A 134 -7.81 -8.85 -8.70
C ALA A 134 -7.12 -10.03 -9.37
N VAL A 135 -5.81 -9.93 -9.59
CA VAL A 135 -5.07 -10.89 -10.40
C VAL A 135 -3.70 -11.19 -9.83
N TRP A 136 -3.21 -12.39 -10.14
CA TRP A 136 -1.82 -12.75 -9.90
C TRP A 136 -0.99 -12.25 -11.08
N THR A 137 0.07 -11.50 -10.78
CA THR A 137 0.92 -10.85 -11.78
C THR A 137 2.31 -11.43 -11.73
N PRO A 138 2.87 -11.93 -12.84
CA PRO A 138 4.26 -12.35 -12.85
C PRO A 138 5.15 -11.23 -12.29
N ARG A 139 6.07 -11.58 -11.40
CA ARG A 139 6.94 -10.61 -10.73
C ARG A 139 7.63 -9.67 -11.73
N THR A 140 8.03 -10.20 -12.87
CA THR A 140 8.70 -9.43 -13.93
C THR A 140 7.82 -8.38 -14.60
N GLU A 141 6.50 -8.48 -14.44
CA GLU A 141 5.55 -7.55 -15.05
C GLU A 141 5.02 -6.48 -14.09
N VAL A 142 5.34 -6.60 -12.79
CA VAL A 142 4.83 -5.66 -11.78
C VAL A 142 5.30 -4.23 -12.05
N ALA A 143 6.60 -4.05 -12.32
CA ALA A 143 7.15 -2.71 -12.59
C ALA A 143 6.47 -2.06 -13.81
N GLU A 144 6.19 -2.85 -14.85
CA GLU A 144 5.50 -2.35 -16.04
C GLU A 144 4.09 -1.87 -15.71
N ARG A 145 3.34 -2.66 -14.93
CA ARG A 145 1.99 -2.29 -14.51
C ARG A 145 1.98 -1.03 -13.63
N LEU A 146 3.03 -0.82 -12.85
CA LEU A 146 3.12 0.35 -11.95
C LEU A 146 3.56 1.64 -12.66
N LYS A 147 3.94 1.60 -13.93
CA LYS A 147 4.41 2.79 -14.66
C LYS A 147 3.43 3.97 -14.62
N GLU A 148 2.14 3.69 -14.67
CA GLU A 148 1.10 4.71 -14.66
C GLU A 148 0.35 4.74 -13.32
N SER A 149 0.90 4.08 -12.30
CA SER A 149 0.34 4.05 -10.97
C SER A 149 0.91 5.17 -10.08
N TYR A 150 0.57 5.11 -8.79
CA TYR A 150 1.05 6.07 -7.81
C TYR A 150 2.57 5.99 -7.63
N LEU A 151 3.22 7.14 -7.58
CA LEU A 151 4.67 7.21 -7.39
C LEU A 151 5.14 6.51 -6.12
N SER A 152 4.35 6.57 -5.06
CA SER A 152 4.67 5.89 -3.79
C SER A 152 4.76 4.37 -3.95
N LEU A 153 3.94 3.77 -4.80
CA LEU A 153 3.97 2.32 -5.05
C LEU A 153 5.15 1.94 -5.94
N ARG A 154 5.49 2.77 -6.91
CA ARG A 154 6.67 2.58 -7.74
C ARG A 154 7.93 2.60 -6.89
N ASP A 155 8.00 3.56 -5.97
CA ASP A 155 9.12 3.69 -5.03
C ASP A 155 9.19 2.47 -4.10
N LEU A 156 8.06 2.05 -3.53
CA LEU A 156 7.97 0.86 -2.68
C LEU A 156 8.50 -0.37 -3.41
N TRP A 157 8.02 -0.61 -4.63
CA TRP A 157 8.43 -1.78 -5.41
C TRP A 157 9.94 -1.76 -5.69
N THR A 158 10.49 -0.59 -6.02
CA THR A 158 11.93 -0.43 -6.21
C THR A 158 12.71 -0.76 -4.94
N LEU A 159 12.23 -0.29 -3.78
CA LEU A 159 12.90 -0.54 -2.49
C LEU A 159 12.92 -2.02 -2.11
N ILE A 160 11.82 -2.73 -2.32
CA ILE A 160 11.70 -4.13 -1.87
C ILE A 160 12.28 -5.13 -2.86
N THR A 161 12.61 -4.69 -4.09
CA THR A 161 13.17 -5.57 -5.13
C THR A 161 14.66 -5.32 -5.38
N LYS A 162 15.31 -4.53 -4.57
CA LYS A 162 16.75 -4.32 -4.63
C LYS A 162 17.53 -5.57 -4.27
#